data_0bd42523a2098a84009930b941c41545
#
_entry.id   0bd42523a2098a84009930b941c41545
#
_cell.length_a   1.000
_cell.length_b   1.000
_cell.length_c   1.000
_cell.angle_alpha   90.00
_cell.angle_beta   90.00
_cell.angle_gamma   90.00
#
_symmetry.space_group_name_H-M   'P 1'
#
loop_
_entity.id
_entity.type
_entity.pdbx_description
1 polymer ?
#
loop_
_entity_poly.entity_id
_entity_poly.type
_entity_poly.pdbx_seq_one_letter_code
_entity_poly.pdbx_strand_id
1 'polypeptide(L)'
;MAEAGDLEKIKEYLYNVTQKIPTMHMHFCENQVIDSVISYYCALAERNTIPFHVQIDLPAQISVDETDFCLVLSNLLENALEASLKTAKFRQRIDIKIYRHASNLILIQIENAFDGKIQQKHGIFLSSKRNENGIGIQSVRHIVEKTGGGCDFTYDNGIFTAKIMLRPCINS
;
A
#
# COMPACT_ATOMS: atom_id res chain seq x y z
N MET A 1 38.33 -17.90 10.20
CA MET A 1 38.69 -16.58 9.64
C MET A 1 37.76 -16.12 8.47
N ALA A 2 36.74 -16.85 8.13
CA ALA A 2 35.81 -16.46 7.04
C ALA A 2 34.64 -15.56 7.49
N GLU A 3 34.32 -15.50 8.77
CA GLU A 3 33.11 -14.80 9.28
C GLU A 3 33.24 -13.27 9.39
N ALA A 4 34.45 -12.73 9.55
CA ALA A 4 34.66 -11.28 9.69
C ALA A 4 34.48 -10.53 8.35
N GLY A 5 34.84 -11.16 7.25
CA GLY A 5 34.73 -10.55 5.92
C GLY A 5 33.29 -10.46 5.39
N ASP A 6 32.43 -11.38 5.81
CA ASP A 6 31.02 -11.38 5.40
C ASP A 6 30.19 -10.36 6.19
N LEU A 7 30.54 -10.13 7.45
CA LEU A 7 29.88 -9.11 8.28
C LEU A 7 30.18 -7.69 7.78
N GLU A 8 31.40 -7.42 7.35
CA GLU A 8 31.78 -6.13 6.76
C GLU A 8 31.07 -5.89 5.42
N LYS A 9 30.98 -6.91 4.57
CA LYS A 9 30.21 -6.81 3.31
C LYS A 9 28.72 -6.58 3.54
N ILE A 10 28.14 -7.22 4.56
CA ILE A 10 26.74 -7.01 4.94
C ILE A 10 26.53 -5.59 5.46
N LYS A 11 27.44 -5.09 6.30
CA LYS A 11 27.40 -3.70 6.79
C LYS A 11 27.55 -2.70 5.65
N GLU A 12 28.47 -2.93 4.73
CA GLU A 12 28.66 -2.08 3.56
C GLU A 12 27.44 -2.11 2.62
N TYR A 13 26.83 -3.28 2.43
CA TYR A 13 25.60 -3.42 1.69
C TYR A 13 24.43 -2.67 2.36
N LEU A 14 24.25 -2.85 3.67
CA LEU A 14 23.23 -2.14 4.43
C LEU A 14 23.46 -0.62 4.42
N TYR A 15 24.71 -0.18 4.57
CA TYR A 15 25.07 1.23 4.49
C TYR A 15 24.78 1.82 3.11
N ASN A 16 25.13 1.11 2.05
CA ASN A 16 24.83 1.52 0.67
C ASN A 16 23.34 1.53 0.35
N VAL A 17 22.56 0.60 0.92
CA VAL A 17 21.11 0.57 0.79
C VAL A 17 20.47 1.71 1.56
N THR A 18 20.92 1.99 2.77
CA THR A 18 20.38 3.09 3.61
C THR A 18 20.79 4.48 3.10
N GLN A 19 21.99 4.63 2.53
CA GLN A 19 22.43 5.89 1.91
C GLN A 19 21.69 6.20 0.58
N LYS A 20 21.15 5.19 -0.09
CA LYS A 20 20.40 5.34 -1.33
C LYS A 20 18.91 5.63 -1.11
N ILE A 21 18.45 5.69 0.14
CA ILE A 21 17.12 6.21 0.46
C ILE A 21 17.24 7.73 0.41
N PRO A 22 16.61 8.41 -0.54
CA PRO A 22 16.56 9.86 -0.51
C PRO A 22 15.96 10.28 0.83
N THR A 23 16.69 11.04 1.63
CA THR A 23 16.25 11.62 2.90
C THR A 23 15.28 12.78 2.68
N MET A 24 14.47 12.72 1.67
CA MET A 24 13.32 13.60 1.54
C MET A 24 12.20 12.97 2.37
N HIS A 25 12.19 13.25 3.65
CA HIS A 25 11.03 12.99 4.51
C HIS A 25 9.89 13.88 4.02
N MET A 26 9.15 13.40 3.06
CA MET A 26 7.87 14.00 2.73
C MET A 26 6.93 13.65 3.87
N HIS A 27 6.43 14.66 4.55
CA HIS A 27 5.45 14.50 5.62
C HIS A 27 4.05 14.51 5.01
N PHE A 28 3.33 13.40 5.10
CA PHE A 28 2.01 13.24 4.51
C PHE A 28 0.88 13.39 5.52
N CYS A 29 1.09 12.97 6.77
CA CYS A 29 0.08 13.08 7.81
C CYS A 29 0.69 13.07 9.21
N GLU A 30 -0.10 13.49 10.21
CA GLU A 30 0.29 13.59 11.61
C GLU A 30 0.53 12.22 12.30
N ASN A 31 -0.06 11.13 11.76
CA ASN A 31 0.17 9.79 12.29
C ASN A 31 1.51 9.25 11.77
N GLN A 32 2.49 9.10 12.64
CA GLN A 32 3.86 8.74 12.29
C GLN A 32 3.99 7.36 11.64
N VAL A 33 3.17 6.41 12.04
CA VAL A 33 3.24 5.03 11.51
C VAL A 33 2.71 5.02 10.08
N ILE A 34 1.56 5.63 9.84
CA ILE A 34 0.96 5.75 8.51
C ILE A 34 1.85 6.57 7.58
N ASP A 35 2.38 7.69 8.09
CA ASP A 35 3.32 8.54 7.37
C ASP A 35 4.55 7.77 6.89
N SER A 36 5.10 6.90 7.75
CA SER A 36 6.25 6.05 7.42
C SER A 36 5.93 5.04 6.32
N VAL A 37 4.77 4.40 6.37
CA VAL A 37 4.33 3.44 5.32
C VAL A 37 4.21 4.15 3.97
N ILE A 38 3.55 5.30 3.93
CA ILE A 38 3.34 6.03 2.68
C ILE A 38 4.65 6.58 2.14
N SER A 39 5.52 7.12 3.00
CA SER A 39 6.85 7.61 2.61
C SER A 39 7.71 6.51 2.00
N TYR A 40 7.64 5.30 2.54
CA TYR A 40 8.35 4.14 1.98
C TYR A 40 7.89 3.81 0.55
N TYR A 41 6.59 3.73 0.31
CA TYR A 41 6.07 3.43 -1.03
C TYR A 41 6.23 4.61 -2.00
N CYS A 42 6.17 5.85 -1.51
CA CYS A 42 6.50 7.03 -2.29
C CYS A 42 7.94 6.97 -2.81
N ALA A 43 8.91 6.66 -1.94
CA ALA A 43 10.31 6.50 -2.32
C ALA A 43 10.52 5.37 -3.35
N LEU A 44 9.80 4.25 -3.21
CA LEU A 44 9.84 3.17 -4.21
C LEU A 44 9.26 3.61 -5.57
N ALA A 45 8.15 4.34 -5.56
CA ALA A 45 7.54 4.87 -6.78
C ALA A 45 8.46 5.87 -7.47
N GLU A 46 9.08 6.80 -6.72
CA GLU A 46 10.05 7.76 -7.23
C GLU A 46 11.26 7.10 -7.90
N ARG A 47 11.82 6.06 -7.27
CA ARG A 47 12.93 5.27 -7.86
C ARG A 47 12.57 4.67 -9.21
N ASN A 48 11.31 4.31 -9.38
CA ASN A 48 10.79 3.75 -10.63
C ASN A 48 10.19 4.81 -11.54
N THR A 49 10.27 6.11 -11.16
CA THR A 49 9.71 7.24 -11.90
C THR A 49 8.21 7.08 -12.15
N ILE A 50 7.48 6.54 -11.19
CA ILE A 50 6.02 6.41 -11.21
C ILE A 50 5.42 7.62 -10.51
N PRO A 51 4.54 8.41 -11.16
CA PRO A 51 3.79 9.47 -10.49
C PRO A 51 3.01 8.93 -9.29
N PHE A 52 3.21 9.54 -8.12
CA PHE A 52 2.63 9.11 -6.86
C PHE A 52 1.99 10.31 -6.17
N HIS A 53 0.66 10.35 -6.12
CA HIS A 53 -0.09 11.46 -5.57
C HIS A 53 -0.79 11.03 -4.29
N VAL A 54 -0.69 11.85 -3.26
CA VAL A 54 -1.20 11.54 -1.93
C VAL A 54 -2.05 12.67 -1.40
N GLN A 55 -3.26 12.35 -0.97
CA GLN A 55 -4.16 13.23 -0.25
C GLN A 55 -4.60 12.54 1.04
N ILE A 56 -4.17 13.03 2.17
CA ILE A 56 -4.48 12.43 3.48
C ILE A 56 -5.01 13.51 4.43
N ASP A 57 -6.12 13.20 5.05
CA ASP A 57 -6.71 13.98 6.14
C ASP A 57 -7.03 13.03 7.31
N LEU A 58 -6.01 12.77 8.13
CA LEU A 58 -6.09 11.93 9.31
C LEU A 58 -5.50 12.65 10.52
N PRO A 59 -6.11 12.52 11.71
CA PRO A 59 -5.52 13.01 12.95
C PRO A 59 -4.31 12.15 13.33
N ALA A 60 -3.48 12.68 14.24
CA ALA A 60 -2.33 11.95 14.80
C ALA A 60 -2.74 10.61 15.43
N GLN A 61 -3.87 10.58 16.10
CA GLN A 61 -4.44 9.37 16.69
C GLN A 61 -5.69 8.95 15.92
N ILE A 62 -5.72 7.69 15.52
CA ILE A 62 -6.85 7.07 14.84
C ILE A 62 -7.55 6.06 15.76
N SER A 63 -8.84 5.86 15.54
CA SER A 63 -9.65 4.92 16.33
C SER A 63 -9.68 3.49 15.76
N VAL A 64 -9.00 3.26 14.66
CA VAL A 64 -8.80 1.94 14.04
C VAL A 64 -7.49 1.38 14.55
N ASP A 65 -7.38 0.05 14.66
CA ASP A 65 -6.11 -0.59 15.00
C ASP A 65 -5.02 -0.23 13.98
N GLU A 66 -3.91 0.35 14.44
CA GLU A 66 -2.84 0.82 13.56
C GLU A 66 -2.16 -0.32 12.79
N THR A 67 -2.05 -1.49 13.40
CA THR A 67 -1.45 -2.67 12.75
C THR A 67 -2.32 -3.14 11.60
N ASP A 68 -3.62 -3.29 11.84
CA ASP A 68 -4.60 -3.65 10.80
C ASP A 68 -4.61 -2.61 9.67
N PHE A 69 -4.58 -1.32 10.02
CA PHE A 69 -4.52 -0.24 9.04
C PHE A 69 -3.26 -0.33 8.18
N CYS A 70 -2.10 -0.50 8.80
CA CYS A 70 -0.82 -0.60 8.08
C CYS A 70 -0.76 -1.85 7.19
N LEU A 71 -1.31 -2.98 7.62
CA LEU A 71 -1.39 -4.17 6.81
C LEU A 71 -2.29 -3.97 5.58
N VAL A 72 -3.44 -3.35 5.75
CA VAL A 72 -4.32 -3.00 4.63
C VAL A 72 -3.60 -2.07 3.65
N LEU A 73 -3.02 -0.99 4.15
CA LEU A 73 -2.35 0.02 3.34
C LEU A 73 -1.15 -0.56 2.58
N SER A 74 -0.29 -1.32 3.25
CA SER A 74 0.88 -1.94 2.64
C SER A 74 0.51 -2.93 1.54
N ASN A 75 -0.48 -3.79 1.78
CA ASN A 75 -0.95 -4.74 0.76
C ASN A 75 -1.51 -4.03 -0.48
N LEU A 76 -2.27 -2.95 -0.28
CA LEU A 76 -2.83 -2.19 -1.40
C LEU A 76 -1.76 -1.42 -2.18
N LEU A 77 -0.80 -0.80 -1.48
CA LEU A 77 0.28 -0.04 -2.12
C LEU A 77 1.28 -0.94 -2.84
N GLU A 78 1.59 -2.11 -2.28
CA GLU A 78 2.42 -3.10 -2.97
C GLU A 78 1.76 -3.57 -4.27
N ASN A 79 0.47 -3.89 -4.23
CA ASN A 79 -0.29 -4.27 -5.42
C ASN A 79 -0.33 -3.15 -6.46
N ALA A 80 -0.53 -1.91 -6.03
CA ALA A 80 -0.56 -0.74 -6.91
C ALA A 80 0.79 -0.50 -7.60
N LEU A 81 1.88 -0.62 -6.85
CA LEU A 81 3.25 -0.48 -7.36
C LEU A 81 3.57 -1.57 -8.39
N GLU A 82 3.31 -2.83 -8.05
CA GLU A 82 3.56 -3.96 -8.95
C GLU A 82 2.74 -3.87 -10.24
N ALA A 83 1.48 -3.50 -10.14
CA ALA A 83 0.60 -3.33 -11.29
C ALA A 83 1.08 -2.18 -12.18
N SER A 84 1.43 -1.04 -11.60
CA SER A 84 1.93 0.11 -12.34
C SER A 84 3.24 -0.20 -13.06
N LEU A 85 4.15 -0.95 -12.43
CA LEU A 85 5.42 -1.37 -13.05
C LEU A 85 5.24 -2.21 -14.31
N LYS A 86 4.14 -2.95 -14.41
CA LYS A 86 3.80 -3.78 -15.57
C LYS A 86 3.08 -3.01 -16.67
N THR A 87 2.68 -1.78 -16.41
CA THR A 87 1.96 -0.91 -17.32
C THR A 87 2.92 -0.08 -18.16
N ALA A 88 2.51 0.30 -19.38
CA ALA A 88 3.28 1.20 -20.23
C ALA A 88 3.66 2.49 -19.48
N LYS A 89 4.90 2.94 -19.63
CA LYS A 89 5.51 4.01 -18.83
C LYS A 89 4.67 5.28 -18.76
N PHE A 90 4.10 5.69 -19.89
CA PHE A 90 3.29 6.92 -19.99
C PHE A 90 1.93 6.83 -19.29
N ARG A 91 1.50 5.62 -18.91
CA ARG A 91 0.24 5.36 -18.18
C ARG A 91 0.43 5.12 -16.69
N GLN A 92 1.68 4.90 -16.25
CA GLN A 92 1.98 4.59 -14.86
C GLN A 92 1.54 5.73 -13.95
N ARG A 93 0.77 5.40 -12.92
CA ARG A 93 0.37 6.33 -11.85
C ARG A 93 -0.16 5.57 -10.64
N ILE A 94 -0.03 6.20 -9.48
CA ILE A 94 -0.66 5.76 -8.23
C ILE A 94 -1.23 6.99 -7.55
N ASP A 95 -2.52 6.97 -7.25
CA ASP A 95 -3.23 8.03 -6.56
C ASP A 95 -3.83 7.48 -5.26
N ILE A 96 -3.60 8.16 -4.15
CA ILE A 96 -4.03 7.75 -2.81
C ILE A 96 -4.87 8.84 -2.20
N LYS A 97 -6.04 8.47 -1.68
CA LYS A 97 -6.90 9.33 -0.88
C LYS A 97 -7.26 8.61 0.40
N ILE A 98 -6.96 9.23 1.53
CA ILE A 98 -7.29 8.69 2.85
C ILE A 98 -7.89 9.82 3.68
N TYR A 99 -9.05 9.60 4.24
CA TYR A 99 -9.69 10.61 5.07
C TYR A 99 -10.59 10.00 6.13
N ARG A 100 -10.72 10.71 7.23
CA ARG A 100 -11.67 10.38 8.28
C ARG A 100 -13.07 10.88 7.87
N HIS A 101 -14.05 10.01 7.94
CA HIS A 101 -15.45 10.34 7.75
C HIS A 101 -16.18 10.40 9.11
N ALA A 102 -17.44 10.79 9.10
CA ALA A 102 -18.28 10.81 10.30
C ALA A 102 -18.18 9.49 11.09
N SER A 103 -18.35 9.57 12.42
CA SER A 103 -18.27 8.40 13.33
C SER A 103 -16.91 7.69 13.36
N ASN A 104 -15.82 8.40 13.07
CA ASN A 104 -14.45 7.87 13.07
C ASN A 104 -14.19 6.75 12.04
N LEU A 105 -15.02 6.64 11.02
CA LEU A 105 -14.75 5.80 9.87
C LEU A 105 -13.54 6.32 9.10
N ILE A 106 -12.67 5.43 8.67
CA ILE A 106 -11.58 5.77 7.77
C ILE A 106 -11.89 5.22 6.40
N LEU A 107 -11.83 6.09 5.41
CA LEU A 107 -12.01 5.74 4.01
C LEU A 107 -10.66 5.82 3.29
N ILE A 108 -10.30 4.74 2.62
CA ILE A 108 -9.07 4.61 1.82
C ILE A 108 -9.50 4.36 0.38
N GLN A 109 -9.00 5.17 -0.53
CA GLN A 109 -9.12 4.92 -1.97
C GLN A 109 -7.74 4.94 -2.59
N ILE A 110 -7.39 3.87 -3.28
CA ILE A 110 -6.14 3.77 -4.03
C ILE A 110 -6.48 3.43 -5.47
N GLU A 111 -5.99 4.23 -6.39
CA GLU A 111 -6.12 4.04 -7.82
C GLU A 111 -4.74 3.84 -8.43
N ASN A 112 -4.61 2.90 -9.32
CA ASN A 112 -3.38 2.69 -10.07
C ASN A 112 -3.64 2.27 -11.50
N ALA A 113 -2.70 2.59 -12.38
CA ALA A 113 -2.71 2.07 -13.74
C ALA A 113 -2.56 0.54 -13.72
N PHE A 114 -3.30 -0.12 -14.56
CA PHE A 114 -3.31 -1.57 -14.68
C PHE A 114 -3.53 -1.96 -16.15
N ASP A 115 -2.63 -2.76 -16.68
CA ASP A 115 -2.64 -3.19 -18.09
C ASP A 115 -2.82 -4.71 -18.25
N GLY A 116 -2.99 -5.40 -17.13
CA GLY A 116 -3.15 -6.85 -17.11
C GLY A 116 -4.58 -7.29 -17.36
N LYS A 117 -4.74 -8.58 -17.71
CA LYS A 117 -6.04 -9.23 -17.68
C LYS A 117 -6.34 -9.55 -16.21
N ILE A 118 -7.43 -8.99 -15.71
CA ILE A 118 -7.94 -9.38 -14.40
C ILE A 118 -8.45 -10.81 -14.51
N GLN A 119 -7.77 -11.73 -13.82
CA GLN A 119 -8.29 -13.06 -13.63
C GLN A 119 -9.12 -13.07 -12.36
N GLN A 120 -10.42 -13.12 -12.52
CA GLN A 120 -11.34 -13.37 -11.40
C GLN A 120 -11.81 -14.81 -11.48
N LYS A 121 -11.67 -15.55 -10.40
CA LYS A 121 -12.29 -16.85 -10.24
C LYS A 121 -13.17 -16.81 -8.99
N HIS A 122 -14.48 -16.98 -9.17
CA HIS A 122 -15.49 -16.92 -8.09
C HIS A 122 -15.46 -15.61 -7.27
N GLY A 123 -15.28 -14.46 -7.95
CA GLY A 123 -15.21 -13.15 -7.28
C GLY A 123 -13.88 -12.87 -6.55
N ILE A 124 -12.90 -13.74 -6.67
CA ILE A 124 -11.57 -13.58 -6.08
C ILE A 124 -10.60 -13.09 -7.16
N PHE A 125 -9.92 -11.97 -6.89
CA PHE A 125 -8.84 -11.48 -7.74
C PHE A 125 -7.63 -12.41 -7.61
N LEU A 126 -7.19 -13.00 -8.71
CA LEU A 126 -6.01 -13.82 -8.74
C LEU A 126 -4.77 -12.96 -8.98
N SER A 127 -3.74 -13.17 -8.18
CA SER A 127 -2.43 -12.58 -8.41
C SER A 127 -1.83 -13.12 -9.71
N SER A 128 -1.16 -12.27 -10.47
CA SER A 128 -0.35 -12.69 -11.62
C SER A 128 0.92 -13.45 -11.21
N LYS A 129 1.25 -13.51 -9.94
CA LYS A 129 2.34 -14.31 -9.39
C LYS A 129 1.86 -15.74 -9.14
N ARG A 130 2.32 -16.69 -9.99
CA ARG A 130 2.28 -18.15 -9.78
C ARG A 130 1.10 -18.66 -8.97
N ASN A 131 -0.07 -18.85 -9.55
CA ASN A 131 -1.20 -19.60 -8.95
C ASN A 131 -1.51 -19.35 -7.45
N GLU A 132 -0.84 -18.39 -6.81
CA GLU A 132 -1.18 -17.95 -5.48
C GLU A 132 -2.34 -16.99 -5.60
N ASN A 133 -3.49 -17.40 -5.07
CA ASN A 133 -4.63 -16.54 -4.85
C ASN A 133 -4.11 -15.22 -4.29
N GLY A 134 -4.50 -14.07 -4.84
CA GLY A 134 -3.98 -12.74 -4.44
C GLY A 134 -4.01 -12.51 -2.94
N ILE A 135 -2.98 -13.01 -2.25
CA ILE A 135 -2.87 -13.06 -0.78
C ILE A 135 -3.09 -11.67 -0.19
N GLY A 136 -2.56 -10.63 -0.86
CA GLY A 136 -2.72 -9.26 -0.41
C GLY A 136 -4.17 -8.80 -0.35
N ILE A 137 -4.97 -9.03 -1.40
CA ILE A 137 -6.38 -8.63 -1.43
C ILE A 137 -7.21 -9.47 -0.46
N GLN A 138 -6.92 -10.77 -0.33
CA GLN A 138 -7.61 -11.61 0.65
C GLN A 138 -7.31 -11.19 2.09
N SER A 139 -6.06 -10.83 2.39
CA SER A 139 -5.68 -10.28 3.69
C SER A 139 -6.43 -8.98 3.99
N VAL A 140 -6.56 -8.10 3.00
CA VAL A 140 -7.35 -6.87 3.12
C VAL A 140 -8.80 -7.19 3.43
N ARG A 141 -9.44 -8.10 2.68
CA ARG A 141 -10.83 -8.51 2.92
C ARG A 141 -11.03 -9.06 4.33
N HIS A 142 -10.13 -9.94 4.77
CA HIS A 142 -10.21 -10.54 6.11
C HIS A 142 -10.14 -9.48 7.22
N ILE A 143 -9.20 -8.53 7.13
CA ILE A 143 -9.08 -7.44 8.10
C ILE A 143 -10.33 -6.56 8.10
N VAL A 144 -10.81 -6.20 6.92
CA VAL A 144 -11.99 -5.35 6.76
C VAL A 144 -13.24 -6.01 7.33
N GLU A 145 -13.45 -7.30 7.06
CA GLU A 145 -14.57 -8.09 7.61
C GLU A 145 -14.49 -8.20 9.13
N LYS A 146 -13.31 -8.45 9.68
CA LYS A 146 -13.05 -8.51 11.13
C LYS A 146 -13.46 -7.20 11.83
N THR A 147 -13.26 -6.06 11.20
CA THR A 147 -13.62 -4.74 11.76
C THR A 147 -15.08 -4.34 11.46
N GLY A 148 -15.83 -5.15 10.74
CA GLY A 148 -17.17 -4.78 10.28
C GLY A 148 -17.18 -3.64 9.26
N GLY A 149 -16.06 -3.45 8.56
CA GLY A 149 -15.92 -2.49 7.48
C GLY A 149 -16.45 -2.99 6.14
N GLY A 150 -16.00 -2.38 5.07
CA GLY A 150 -16.35 -2.76 3.69
C GLY A 150 -15.19 -2.53 2.73
N CYS A 151 -15.12 -3.33 1.69
CA CYS A 151 -14.15 -3.12 0.62
C CYS A 151 -14.81 -3.35 -0.74
N ASP A 152 -14.42 -2.54 -1.70
CA ASP A 152 -14.85 -2.63 -3.09
C ASP A 152 -13.63 -2.50 -4.00
N PHE A 153 -13.54 -3.36 -5.01
CA PHE A 153 -12.47 -3.38 -5.99
C PHE A 153 -13.07 -3.34 -7.37
N THR A 154 -12.71 -2.32 -8.12
CA THR A 154 -13.23 -2.10 -9.47
C THR A 154 -12.09 -1.92 -10.47
N TYR A 155 -12.38 -2.23 -11.72
CA TYR A 155 -11.48 -2.02 -12.83
C TYR A 155 -12.24 -1.39 -13.99
N ASP A 156 -11.77 -0.26 -14.44
CA ASP A 156 -12.34 0.44 -15.59
C ASP A 156 -11.26 1.24 -16.33
N ASN A 157 -11.29 1.17 -17.66
CA ASN A 157 -10.43 1.95 -18.55
C ASN A 157 -8.93 1.92 -18.22
N GLY A 158 -8.42 0.76 -17.80
CA GLY A 158 -7.00 0.60 -17.46
C GLY A 158 -6.62 1.14 -16.09
N ILE A 159 -7.60 1.43 -15.25
CA ILE A 159 -7.42 1.85 -13.85
C ILE A 159 -8.04 0.81 -12.92
N PHE A 160 -7.25 0.34 -11.98
CA PHE A 160 -7.73 -0.45 -10.86
C PHE A 160 -7.98 0.47 -9.67
N THR A 161 -9.13 0.34 -9.04
CA THR A 161 -9.54 1.14 -7.89
C THR A 161 -9.88 0.23 -6.72
N ALA A 162 -9.20 0.43 -5.60
CA ALA A 162 -9.52 -0.17 -4.32
C ALA A 162 -10.16 0.89 -3.41
N LYS A 163 -11.36 0.59 -2.89
CA LYS A 163 -12.05 1.43 -1.89
C LYS A 163 -12.26 0.61 -0.64
N ILE A 164 -11.76 1.10 0.47
CA ILE A 164 -11.79 0.43 1.76
C ILE A 164 -12.44 1.36 2.79
N MET A 165 -13.33 0.80 3.59
CA MET A 165 -13.92 1.44 4.76
C MET A 165 -13.50 0.64 6.00
N LEU A 166 -12.76 1.28 6.89
CA LEU A 166 -12.38 0.72 8.18
C LEU A 166 -13.22 1.34 9.29
N ARG A 167 -13.68 0.52 10.21
CA ARG A 167 -14.42 0.95 11.40
C ARG A 167 -13.53 0.94 12.63
N PRO A 168 -13.82 1.79 13.64
CA PRO A 168 -13.15 1.70 14.93
C PRO A 168 -13.32 0.31 15.53
N CYS A 169 -12.30 -0.16 16.26
CA CYS A 169 -12.47 -1.35 17.09
C CYS A 169 -13.56 -1.08 18.12
N ILE A 170 -14.61 -1.87 18.10
CA ILE A 170 -15.62 -1.84 19.18
C ILE A 170 -14.96 -2.62 20.32
N ASN A 171 -14.40 -1.89 21.29
CA ASN A 171 -14.01 -2.51 22.55
C ASN A 171 -15.31 -3.00 23.22
N SER A 172 -15.46 -4.31 23.19
CA SER A 172 -16.51 -5.03 23.93
C SER A 172 -16.18 -5.00 25.41
#